data_e3b44c18af59fd01d5cff16a77d53cea
#
_entry.id   e3b44c18af59fd01d5cff16a77d53cea
#
_cell.length_a   1.000
_cell.length_b   1.000
_cell.length_c   1.000
_cell.angle_alpha   90.00
_cell.angle_beta   90.00
_cell.angle_gamma   90.00
#
_symmetry.space_group_name_H-M   'P 1'
#
loop_
_entity.id
_entity.type
_entity.pdbx_description
1 polymer ?
#
loop_
_entity_poly.entity_id
_entity_poly.type
_entity_poly.pdbx_seq_one_letter_code
_entity_poly.pdbx_strand_id
1 'polypeptide(L)'
;NTSDKPYKKSARIVGEVLGKYHPHGDFSVYYAMVRMAQEWAMRYPLVDGQGNFGSVDGDSPAAMRYTEARLNKLGEAMMDDLYKETVDFEPNFDNTLTEPKVMPTRIPNLLVNGASGIAVGMATNMPPHNLSEVIDACEAYIDNQEITVEELMTYVKAPDFPTGGYIYGISGVREGYLTGRGRVVMRAKAEIETGQTHDKIVVTEIPYNVNKAELIKYIADLVNDKRIEGISNANDESDRDGMRIVIDIKRDANASVVLNKLYK
;
A
#
# COMPACT_ATOMS: atom_id res chain seq x y z
N ASN A 1 19.50 7.52 -9.89
CA ASN A 1 19.27 8.95 -9.75
C ASN A 1 18.80 9.25 -8.33
N THR A 2 19.63 9.85 -7.52
CA THR A 2 19.42 10.13 -6.10
C THR A 2 18.46 11.28 -5.86
N SER A 3 17.92 11.39 -4.64
CA SER A 3 16.91 12.37 -4.24
C SER A 3 17.39 13.84 -4.32
N ASP A 4 18.71 14.04 -4.30
CA ASP A 4 19.36 15.36 -4.43
C ASP A 4 19.55 15.79 -5.90
N LYS A 5 19.29 14.92 -6.87
CA LYS A 5 19.42 15.17 -8.30
C LYS A 5 18.10 15.53 -8.96
N PRO A 6 18.10 16.24 -10.08
CA PRO A 6 16.90 16.51 -10.87
C PRO A 6 16.19 15.20 -11.26
N TYR A 7 14.87 15.25 -11.40
CA TYR A 7 14.09 14.14 -11.94
C TYR A 7 14.58 13.76 -13.35
N LYS A 8 14.46 12.48 -13.67
CA LYS A 8 14.68 11.95 -15.03
C LYS A 8 13.37 11.46 -15.62
N LYS A 9 13.20 11.58 -16.92
CA LYS A 9 12.06 10.99 -17.63
C LYS A 9 11.95 9.51 -17.32
N SER A 10 10.75 9.04 -16.95
CA SER A 10 10.49 7.64 -16.67
C SER A 10 10.88 6.72 -17.81
N ALA A 11 10.62 7.14 -19.05
CA ALA A 11 11.03 6.39 -20.24
C ALA A 11 12.54 6.14 -20.32
N ARG A 12 13.37 7.09 -19.86
CA ARG A 12 14.83 6.91 -19.80
C ARG A 12 15.24 5.89 -18.75
N ILE A 13 14.62 5.94 -17.57
CA ILE A 13 14.86 4.98 -16.48
C ILE A 13 14.50 3.57 -16.94
N VAL A 14 13.30 3.42 -17.49
CA VAL A 14 12.79 2.14 -18.01
C VAL A 14 13.72 1.59 -19.09
N GLY A 15 14.13 2.44 -20.05
CA GLY A 15 15.05 2.04 -21.12
C GLY A 15 16.42 1.57 -20.60
N GLU A 16 16.97 2.21 -19.58
CA GLU A 16 18.22 1.77 -18.94
C GLU A 16 18.08 0.42 -18.24
N VAL A 17 16.96 0.19 -17.54
CA VAL A 17 16.68 -1.09 -16.86
C VAL A 17 16.53 -2.22 -17.88
N LEU A 18 15.74 -1.99 -18.94
CA LEU A 18 15.54 -2.98 -20.00
C LEU A 18 16.83 -3.33 -20.73
N GLY A 19 17.62 -2.31 -21.07
CA GLY A 19 18.85 -2.50 -21.85
C GLY A 19 20.00 -3.13 -21.07
N LYS A 20 19.99 -3.03 -19.74
CA LYS A 20 21.13 -3.44 -18.93
C LYS A 20 20.86 -4.62 -18.00
N TYR A 21 19.65 -4.75 -17.47
CA TYR A 21 19.38 -5.68 -16.36
C TYR A 21 18.15 -6.56 -16.53
N HIS A 22 17.10 -6.09 -17.21
CA HIS A 22 15.82 -6.80 -17.24
C HIS A 22 15.17 -6.74 -18.63
N PRO A 23 15.56 -7.64 -19.57
CA PRO A 23 15.11 -7.62 -20.96
C PRO A 23 13.69 -8.21 -21.12
N HIS A 24 12.69 -7.55 -20.57
CA HIS A 24 11.27 -7.91 -20.63
C HIS A 24 10.43 -6.75 -21.18
N GLY A 25 9.11 -6.80 -21.03
CA GLY A 25 8.24 -5.73 -21.50
C GLY A 25 8.44 -4.42 -20.73
N ASP A 26 8.45 -3.29 -21.43
CA ASP A 26 8.62 -1.96 -20.86
C ASP A 26 7.54 -1.59 -19.83
N PHE A 27 6.29 -2.01 -20.06
CA PHE A 27 5.19 -1.80 -19.13
C PHE A 27 5.43 -2.47 -17.78
N SER A 28 5.99 -3.68 -17.75
CA SER A 28 6.27 -4.37 -16.48
C SER A 28 7.25 -3.59 -15.61
N VAL A 29 8.31 -3.06 -16.23
CA VAL A 29 9.30 -2.23 -15.54
C VAL A 29 8.71 -0.88 -15.12
N TYR A 30 7.94 -0.24 -16.02
CA TYR A 30 7.31 1.04 -15.72
C TYR A 30 6.30 0.94 -14.57
N TYR A 31 5.39 -0.02 -14.61
CA TYR A 31 4.39 -0.21 -13.54
C TYR A 31 5.00 -0.62 -12.20
N ALA A 32 6.10 -1.38 -12.20
CA ALA A 32 6.85 -1.65 -10.97
C ALA A 32 7.40 -0.36 -10.35
N MET A 33 8.00 0.52 -11.17
CA MET A 33 8.46 1.83 -10.71
C MET A 33 7.31 2.72 -10.25
N VAL A 34 6.21 2.77 -11.01
CA VAL A 34 5.00 3.53 -10.66
C VAL A 34 4.48 3.13 -9.28
N ARG A 35 4.35 1.81 -9.03
CA ARG A 35 3.89 1.31 -7.72
C ARG A 35 4.77 1.80 -6.57
N MET A 36 6.08 1.85 -6.74
CA MET A 36 7.01 2.32 -5.71
C MET A 36 6.88 3.81 -5.38
N ALA A 37 6.20 4.59 -6.23
CA ALA A 37 5.92 6.02 -6.04
C ALA A 37 4.50 6.30 -5.52
N GLN A 38 3.62 5.30 -5.49
CA GLN A 38 2.22 5.49 -5.10
C GLN A 38 2.07 5.43 -3.58
N GLU A 39 1.65 6.53 -2.98
CA GLU A 39 1.47 6.66 -1.52
C GLU A 39 0.34 5.79 -0.96
N TRP A 40 -0.64 5.41 -1.77
CA TRP A 40 -1.71 4.47 -1.37
C TRP A 40 -1.32 3.00 -1.53
N ALA A 41 -0.24 2.71 -2.26
CA ALA A 41 0.26 1.36 -2.50
C ALA A 41 1.44 0.98 -1.58
N MET A 42 2.28 1.96 -1.26
CA MET A 42 3.49 1.80 -0.46
C MET A 42 3.36 2.58 0.84
N ARG A 43 3.53 1.91 1.98
CA ARG A 43 3.54 2.62 3.29
C ARG A 43 4.69 3.61 3.37
N TYR A 44 5.82 3.25 2.79
CA TYR A 44 7.01 4.09 2.65
C TYR A 44 7.50 4.05 1.21
N PRO A 45 7.10 5.00 0.36
CA PRO A 45 7.50 5.05 -1.04
C PRO A 45 9.01 5.06 -1.22
N LEU A 46 9.50 4.27 -2.17
CA LEU A 46 10.93 4.16 -2.51
C LEU A 46 11.33 5.03 -3.70
N VAL A 47 10.35 5.46 -4.47
CA VAL A 47 10.50 6.34 -5.64
C VAL A 47 9.75 7.64 -5.39
N ASP A 48 10.38 8.75 -5.73
CA ASP A 48 9.79 10.09 -5.76
C ASP A 48 9.42 10.38 -7.23
N GLY A 49 8.11 10.48 -7.48
CA GLY A 49 7.53 10.67 -8.81
C GLY A 49 7.01 12.07 -9.03
N GLN A 50 7.14 12.58 -10.25
CA GLN A 50 6.56 13.84 -10.68
C GLN A 50 5.68 13.64 -11.91
N GLY A 51 4.45 14.11 -11.83
CA GLY A 51 3.42 13.93 -12.85
C GLY A 51 2.29 13.01 -12.39
N ASN A 52 1.54 12.46 -13.34
CA ASN A 52 0.41 11.57 -13.05
C ASN A 52 0.88 10.12 -12.90
N PHE A 53 0.91 9.62 -11.68
CA PHE A 53 1.23 8.23 -11.32
C PHE A 53 -0.02 7.38 -11.01
N GLY A 54 -1.19 7.81 -11.45
CA GLY A 54 -2.47 7.15 -11.17
C GLY A 54 -3.18 7.75 -9.97
N SER A 55 -4.23 7.07 -9.52
CA SER A 55 -5.01 7.46 -8.34
C SER A 55 -5.55 6.25 -7.59
N VAL A 56 -6.08 6.49 -6.39
CA VAL A 56 -6.79 5.49 -5.59
C VAL A 56 -8.11 5.03 -6.24
N ASP A 57 -8.59 5.74 -7.26
CA ASP A 57 -9.73 5.37 -8.10
C ASP A 57 -9.39 4.36 -9.21
N GLY A 58 -8.14 3.93 -9.28
CA GLY A 58 -7.68 2.98 -10.27
C GLY A 58 -7.33 3.63 -11.62
N ASP A 59 -7.22 4.96 -11.67
CA ASP A 59 -6.73 5.63 -12.87
C ASP A 59 -5.33 5.17 -13.21
N SER A 60 -5.11 4.93 -14.49
CA SER A 60 -3.79 4.56 -14.99
C SER A 60 -2.82 5.76 -14.90
N PRO A 61 -1.52 5.50 -14.66
CA PRO A 61 -0.51 6.54 -14.77
C PRO A 61 -0.45 7.06 -16.22
N ALA A 62 0.02 8.29 -16.37
CA ALA A 62 0.35 8.80 -17.69
C ALA A 62 1.46 7.95 -18.33
N ALA A 63 1.56 7.97 -19.66
CA ALA A 63 2.62 7.26 -20.37
C ALA A 63 4.00 7.71 -19.88
N MET A 64 4.98 6.78 -19.88
CA MET A 64 6.32 7.00 -19.31
C MET A 64 7.10 8.17 -19.89
N ARG A 65 6.72 8.65 -21.08
CA ARG A 65 7.33 9.85 -21.70
C ARG A 65 6.90 11.16 -21.01
N TYR A 66 5.80 11.15 -20.27
CA TYR A 66 5.27 12.34 -19.58
C TYR A 66 5.66 12.42 -18.11
N THR A 67 5.89 11.29 -17.46
CA THR A 67 6.25 11.25 -16.04
C THR A 67 7.76 11.30 -15.83
N GLU A 68 8.14 11.73 -14.63
CA GLU A 68 9.53 11.82 -14.21
C GLU A 68 9.69 11.17 -12.84
N ALA A 69 10.87 10.65 -12.57
CA ALA A 69 11.14 9.97 -11.31
C ALA A 69 12.61 10.12 -10.86
N ARG A 70 12.80 9.90 -9.58
CA ARG A 70 14.09 9.72 -8.91
C ARG A 70 13.91 8.86 -7.68
N LEU A 71 14.99 8.44 -7.04
CA LEU A 71 14.87 7.73 -5.77
C LEU A 71 14.36 8.67 -4.67
N ASN A 72 13.53 8.12 -3.80
CA ASN A 72 13.27 8.70 -2.49
C ASN A 72 14.46 8.40 -1.56
N LYS A 73 14.63 9.13 -0.47
CA LYS A 73 15.68 8.89 0.53
C LYS A 73 15.69 7.47 1.08
N LEU A 74 14.52 6.87 1.28
CA LEU A 74 14.45 5.46 1.71
C LEU A 74 14.87 4.50 0.59
N GLY A 75 14.57 4.82 -0.67
CA GLY A 75 15.08 4.06 -1.82
C GLY A 75 16.60 4.12 -1.92
N GLU A 76 17.23 5.25 -1.58
CA GLU A 76 18.68 5.36 -1.48
C GLU A 76 19.25 4.48 -0.36
N ALA A 77 18.62 4.52 0.82
CA ALA A 77 19.03 3.70 1.98
C ALA A 77 19.01 2.19 1.70
N MET A 78 18.22 1.74 0.73
CA MET A 78 18.23 0.34 0.27
C MET A 78 19.57 -0.06 -0.38
N MET A 79 20.33 0.89 -0.90
CA MET A 79 21.55 0.67 -1.70
C MET A 79 22.81 1.28 -1.09
N ASP A 80 22.73 1.96 0.04
CA ASP A 80 23.86 2.75 0.61
C ASP A 80 25.15 1.97 0.74
N ASP A 81 25.08 0.69 1.08
CA ASP A 81 26.24 -0.16 1.31
C ASP A 81 26.53 -1.15 0.16
N LEU A 82 25.92 -0.93 -1.01
CA LEU A 82 25.97 -1.86 -2.14
C LEU A 82 27.40 -2.20 -2.60
N TYR A 83 28.31 -1.23 -2.57
CA TYR A 83 29.71 -1.39 -3.02
C TYR A 83 30.70 -1.59 -1.88
N LYS A 84 30.22 -2.04 -0.70
CA LYS A 84 31.05 -2.29 0.50
C LYS A 84 31.18 -3.77 0.83
N GLU A 85 31.10 -4.64 -0.17
CA GLU A 85 31.18 -6.10 -0.01
C GLU A 85 30.14 -6.69 0.95
N THR A 86 28.96 -6.06 1.00
CA THR A 86 27.85 -6.49 1.86
C THR A 86 26.98 -7.57 1.23
N VAL A 87 27.00 -7.68 -0.09
CA VAL A 87 26.20 -8.62 -0.90
C VAL A 87 27.03 -9.16 -2.07
N ASP A 88 26.66 -10.36 -2.51
CA ASP A 88 27.25 -10.96 -3.70
C ASP A 88 26.71 -10.33 -4.97
N PHE A 89 27.56 -10.32 -6.00
CA PHE A 89 27.21 -9.89 -7.35
C PHE A 89 27.22 -11.08 -8.30
N GLU A 90 26.40 -11.00 -9.34
CA GLU A 90 26.36 -11.94 -10.45
C GLU A 90 26.34 -11.19 -11.78
N PRO A 91 26.73 -11.84 -12.89
CA PRO A 91 26.59 -11.24 -14.21
C PRO A 91 25.13 -10.94 -14.54
N ASN A 92 24.88 -9.84 -15.24
CA ASN A 92 23.59 -9.56 -15.84
C ASN A 92 23.28 -10.53 -17.01
N PHE A 93 22.11 -10.41 -17.63
CA PHE A 93 21.61 -11.36 -18.64
C PHE A 93 22.54 -11.59 -19.85
N ASP A 94 23.36 -10.60 -20.23
CA ASP A 94 24.28 -10.67 -21.37
C ASP A 94 25.77 -10.71 -20.97
N ASN A 95 26.08 -10.84 -19.69
CA ASN A 95 27.41 -10.89 -19.10
C ASN A 95 28.27 -9.63 -19.35
N THR A 96 27.66 -8.50 -19.72
CA THR A 96 28.39 -7.22 -19.93
C THR A 96 28.54 -6.41 -18.66
N LEU A 97 27.68 -6.60 -17.67
CA LEU A 97 27.65 -5.91 -16.39
C LEU A 97 27.46 -6.92 -15.24
N THR A 98 27.55 -6.44 -14.03
CA THR A 98 27.19 -7.20 -12.83
C THR A 98 26.04 -6.53 -12.08
N GLU A 99 25.23 -7.33 -11.43
CA GLU A 99 24.11 -6.88 -10.58
C GLU A 99 24.15 -7.59 -9.22
N PRO A 100 23.64 -6.96 -8.16
CA PRO A 100 23.62 -7.61 -6.84
C PRO A 100 22.55 -8.70 -6.83
N LYS A 101 22.88 -9.83 -6.20
CA LYS A 101 21.91 -10.93 -5.99
C LYS A 101 20.76 -10.53 -5.09
N VAL A 102 21.04 -9.69 -4.09
CA VAL A 102 20.08 -9.12 -3.16
C VAL A 102 20.46 -7.68 -2.84
N MET A 103 19.51 -6.88 -2.38
CA MET A 103 19.79 -5.53 -1.92
C MET A 103 20.35 -5.56 -0.48
N PRO A 104 21.37 -4.74 -0.13
CA PRO A 104 21.93 -4.70 1.21
C PRO A 104 20.98 -4.20 2.28
N THR A 105 20.08 -3.34 1.91
CA THR A 105 19.02 -2.67 2.68
C THR A 105 19.33 -2.32 4.13
N ARG A 106 19.32 -1.03 4.45
CA ARG A 106 19.45 -0.52 5.82
C ARG A 106 18.15 -0.46 6.61
N ILE A 107 17.04 -0.61 5.93
CA ILE A 107 15.71 -0.59 6.54
C ILE A 107 15.05 -1.97 6.38
N PRO A 108 14.21 -2.39 7.32
CA PRO A 108 13.50 -3.68 7.24
C PRO A 108 12.35 -3.61 6.22
N ASN A 109 12.68 -3.39 4.94
CA ASN A 109 11.72 -3.07 3.89
C ASN A 109 10.66 -4.16 3.69
N LEU A 110 11.02 -5.43 3.87
CA LEU A 110 10.06 -6.54 3.75
C LEU A 110 8.90 -6.40 4.74
N LEU A 111 9.16 -5.94 5.95
CA LEU A 111 8.13 -5.73 6.97
C LEU A 111 7.42 -4.39 6.80
N VAL A 112 8.15 -3.30 6.53
CA VAL A 112 7.52 -1.97 6.52
C VAL A 112 6.69 -1.71 5.27
N ASN A 113 7.06 -2.25 4.11
CA ASN A 113 6.27 -2.14 2.87
C ASN A 113 5.48 -3.41 2.53
N GLY A 114 5.74 -4.50 3.25
CA GLY A 114 5.13 -5.79 2.93
C GLY A 114 5.59 -6.38 1.60
N ALA A 115 4.97 -7.47 1.23
CA ALA A 115 5.18 -8.12 -0.05
C ALA A 115 3.93 -8.89 -0.47
N SER A 116 3.60 -8.88 -1.75
CA SER A 116 2.55 -9.74 -2.30
C SER A 116 3.04 -10.35 -3.61
N GLY A 117 2.72 -11.61 -3.81
CA GLY A 117 3.11 -12.30 -5.04
C GLY A 117 2.50 -13.69 -5.14
N ILE A 118 2.36 -14.14 -6.37
CA ILE A 118 1.81 -15.44 -6.71
C ILE A 118 2.89 -16.20 -7.46
N ALA A 119 3.30 -17.35 -6.93
CA ALA A 119 4.23 -18.28 -7.56
C ALA A 119 3.56 -19.63 -7.82
N VAL A 120 4.28 -20.50 -8.51
CA VAL A 120 3.79 -21.89 -8.72
C VAL A 120 3.82 -22.63 -7.39
N GLY A 121 2.65 -23.05 -6.93
CA GLY A 121 2.48 -23.85 -5.72
C GLY A 121 2.46 -23.05 -4.41
N MET A 122 2.71 -21.72 -4.43
CA MET A 122 2.64 -20.89 -3.24
C MET A 122 2.32 -19.43 -3.56
N ALA A 123 1.84 -18.69 -2.56
CA ALA A 123 1.61 -17.26 -2.65
C ALA A 123 2.03 -16.60 -1.33
N THR A 124 2.37 -15.32 -1.39
CA THR A 124 2.62 -14.50 -0.21
C THR A 124 1.75 -13.25 -0.25
N ASN A 125 1.30 -12.81 0.90
CA ASN A 125 0.58 -11.55 1.09
C ASN A 125 0.91 -10.97 2.46
N MET A 126 2.11 -10.40 2.57
CA MET A 126 2.60 -9.79 3.80
C MET A 126 2.17 -8.32 3.84
N PRO A 127 1.43 -7.88 4.87
CA PRO A 127 1.01 -6.49 4.98
C PRO A 127 2.18 -5.57 5.37
N PRO A 128 2.05 -4.26 5.10
CA PRO A 128 3.00 -3.26 5.58
C PRO A 128 2.89 -3.03 7.10
N HIS A 129 3.96 -2.48 7.70
CA HIS A 129 4.07 -2.21 9.12
C HIS A 129 4.69 -0.84 9.40
N ASN A 130 4.49 -0.32 10.60
CA ASN A 130 5.09 0.93 11.02
C ASN A 130 6.60 0.80 11.25
N LEU A 131 7.39 1.70 10.66
CA LEU A 131 8.85 1.64 10.70
C LEU A 131 9.39 1.75 12.13
N SER A 132 8.87 2.66 12.95
CA SER A 132 9.32 2.82 14.34
C SER A 132 9.03 1.57 15.15
N GLU A 133 7.83 1.01 15.06
CA GLU A 133 7.47 -0.25 15.74
C GLU A 133 8.37 -1.42 15.34
N VAL A 134 8.71 -1.53 14.04
CA VAL A 134 9.59 -2.60 13.55
C VAL A 134 11.02 -2.39 14.05
N ILE A 135 11.52 -1.16 14.08
CA ILE A 135 12.86 -0.86 14.62
C ILE A 135 12.92 -1.17 16.11
N ASP A 136 11.92 -0.75 16.89
CA ASP A 136 11.84 -1.06 18.32
C ASP A 136 11.87 -2.59 18.57
N ALA A 137 11.17 -3.35 17.73
CA ALA A 137 11.21 -4.81 17.79
C ALA A 137 12.59 -5.38 17.40
N CYS A 138 13.28 -4.79 16.42
CA CYS A 138 14.64 -5.17 16.06
C CYS A 138 15.62 -4.91 17.21
N GLU A 139 15.53 -3.77 17.89
CA GLU A 139 16.34 -3.46 19.06
C GLU A 139 16.08 -4.47 20.18
N ALA A 140 14.82 -4.77 20.48
CA ALA A 140 14.45 -5.78 21.48
C ALA A 140 15.00 -7.17 21.13
N TYR A 141 15.00 -7.55 19.86
CA TYR A 141 15.58 -8.82 19.39
C TYR A 141 17.11 -8.85 19.51
N ILE A 142 17.79 -7.73 19.24
CA ILE A 142 19.26 -7.62 19.42
C ILE A 142 19.63 -7.80 20.88
N ASP A 143 18.86 -7.18 21.80
CA ASP A 143 19.10 -7.28 23.24
C ASP A 143 18.78 -8.67 23.81
N ASN A 144 17.79 -9.36 23.22
CA ASN A 144 17.37 -10.70 23.63
C ASN A 144 16.97 -11.54 22.41
N GLN A 145 17.90 -12.37 21.90
CA GLN A 145 17.64 -13.22 20.73
C GLN A 145 16.66 -14.38 21.01
N GLU A 146 16.37 -14.66 22.27
CA GLU A 146 15.38 -15.66 22.69
C GLU A 146 13.96 -15.06 22.86
N ILE A 147 13.78 -13.78 22.52
CA ILE A 147 12.47 -13.11 22.59
C ILE A 147 11.44 -13.85 21.73
N THR A 148 10.27 -14.10 22.27
CA THR A 148 9.19 -14.79 21.57
C THR A 148 8.44 -13.87 20.60
N VAL A 149 7.70 -14.48 19.67
CA VAL A 149 6.85 -13.71 18.74
C VAL A 149 5.78 -12.92 19.51
N GLU A 150 5.19 -13.50 20.57
CA GLU A 150 4.25 -12.82 21.42
C GLU A 150 4.83 -11.59 22.11
N GLU A 151 6.07 -11.66 22.56
CA GLU A 151 6.76 -10.52 23.16
C GLU A 151 7.08 -9.47 22.09
N LEU A 152 7.50 -9.85 20.89
CA LEU A 152 7.70 -8.94 19.75
C LEU A 152 6.42 -8.23 19.34
N MET A 153 5.25 -8.86 19.48
CA MET A 153 3.95 -8.24 19.24
C MET A 153 3.60 -7.11 20.23
N THR A 154 4.33 -6.95 21.30
CA THR A 154 4.20 -5.77 22.18
C THR A 154 4.78 -4.51 21.52
N TYR A 155 5.73 -4.67 20.61
CA TYR A 155 6.32 -3.61 19.79
C TYR A 155 5.59 -3.46 18.45
N VAL A 156 5.47 -4.53 17.67
CA VAL A 156 4.72 -4.55 16.40
C VAL A 156 3.32 -5.09 16.68
N LYS A 157 2.39 -4.19 16.95
CA LYS A 157 1.04 -4.55 17.42
C LYS A 157 0.15 -5.12 16.32
N ALA A 158 0.23 -4.55 15.12
CA ALA A 158 -0.57 -4.93 13.95
C ALA A 158 0.03 -4.30 12.67
N PRO A 159 -0.44 -4.71 11.48
CA PRO A 159 -0.14 -4.03 10.24
C PRO A 159 -0.49 -2.54 10.29
N ASP A 160 0.28 -1.73 9.53
CA ASP A 160 0.07 -0.29 9.38
C ASP A 160 -0.07 0.04 7.88
N PHE A 161 -1.30 0.29 7.46
CA PHE A 161 -1.64 0.47 6.06
C PHE A 161 -1.51 1.93 5.61
N PRO A 162 -0.99 2.20 4.39
CA PRO A 162 -0.84 3.56 3.88
C PRO A 162 -2.17 4.29 3.71
N THR A 163 -3.26 3.55 3.55
CA THR A 163 -4.61 4.09 3.34
C THR A 163 -5.42 4.25 4.62
N GLY A 164 -4.83 3.94 5.78
CA GLY A 164 -5.50 4.03 7.09
C GLY A 164 -6.57 2.96 7.29
N GLY A 165 -7.72 3.35 7.83
CA GLY A 165 -8.78 2.44 8.21
C GLY A 165 -8.58 1.80 9.57
N TYR A 166 -9.42 0.81 9.88
CA TYR A 166 -9.37 0.06 11.13
C TYR A 166 -9.15 -1.43 10.88
N ILE A 167 -8.35 -2.07 11.72
CA ILE A 167 -8.30 -3.52 11.82
C ILE A 167 -9.38 -3.94 12.81
N TYR A 168 -10.31 -4.79 12.37
CA TYR A 168 -11.42 -5.28 13.17
C TYR A 168 -11.09 -6.64 13.80
N GLY A 169 -10.69 -6.58 15.06
CA GLY A 169 -10.25 -7.75 15.83
C GLY A 169 -8.76 -8.08 15.64
N ILE A 170 -8.12 -8.53 16.72
CA ILE A 170 -6.68 -8.81 16.74
C ILE A 170 -6.34 -10.29 16.47
N SER A 171 -7.33 -11.19 16.56
CA SER A 171 -7.10 -12.63 16.47
C SER A 171 -6.44 -13.06 15.16
N GLY A 172 -6.89 -12.51 14.03
CA GLY A 172 -6.31 -12.83 12.71
C GLY A 172 -4.89 -12.31 12.54
N VAL A 173 -4.57 -11.15 13.14
CA VAL A 173 -3.19 -10.61 13.18
C VAL A 173 -2.30 -11.54 14.00
N ARG A 174 -2.74 -11.91 15.20
CA ARG A 174 -1.99 -12.81 16.08
C ARG A 174 -1.74 -14.16 15.42
N GLU A 175 -2.77 -14.75 14.83
CA GLU A 175 -2.66 -16.00 14.09
C GLU A 175 -1.65 -15.89 12.93
N GLY A 176 -1.74 -14.79 12.15
CA GLY A 176 -0.81 -14.51 11.06
C GLY A 176 0.65 -14.43 11.51
N TYR A 177 0.93 -13.74 12.61
CA TYR A 177 2.28 -13.60 13.14
C TYR A 177 2.83 -14.90 13.74
N LEU A 178 1.99 -15.69 14.41
CA LEU A 178 2.40 -16.95 15.04
C LEU A 178 2.56 -18.10 14.05
N THR A 179 1.72 -18.17 13.03
CA THR A 179 1.62 -19.35 12.12
C THR A 179 2.02 -19.06 10.69
N GLY A 180 2.17 -17.79 10.33
CA GLY A 180 2.35 -17.34 8.94
C GLY A 180 1.04 -17.30 8.14
N ARG A 181 -0.11 -17.62 8.75
CA ARG A 181 -1.43 -17.58 8.10
C ARG A 181 -2.45 -16.97 9.04
N GLY A 182 -3.09 -15.89 8.61
CA GLY A 182 -4.13 -15.22 9.39
C GLY A 182 -5.04 -14.40 8.49
N ARG A 183 -6.25 -14.13 8.97
CA ARG A 183 -7.21 -13.28 8.28
C ARG A 183 -7.33 -11.94 8.98
N VAL A 184 -6.75 -10.89 8.37
CA VAL A 184 -6.89 -9.52 8.84
C VAL A 184 -8.14 -8.91 8.21
N VAL A 185 -9.11 -8.54 9.02
CA VAL A 185 -10.34 -7.88 8.59
C VAL A 185 -10.16 -6.38 8.72
N MET A 186 -10.31 -5.66 7.62
CA MET A 186 -10.17 -4.21 7.57
C MET A 186 -11.53 -3.54 7.38
N ARG A 187 -11.73 -2.40 8.02
CA ARG A 187 -12.89 -1.54 7.86
C ARG A 187 -12.48 -0.12 7.52
N ALA A 188 -13.31 0.54 6.72
CA ALA A 188 -13.19 1.96 6.45
C ALA A 188 -13.32 2.78 7.73
N LYS A 189 -12.69 3.94 7.78
CA LYS A 189 -12.99 4.97 8.77
C LYS A 189 -14.20 5.75 8.30
N ALA A 190 -15.29 5.62 9.03
CA ALA A 190 -16.57 6.22 8.71
C ALA A 190 -17.19 6.85 9.96
N GLU A 191 -17.79 8.01 9.77
CA GLU A 191 -18.51 8.75 10.80
C GLU A 191 -19.92 9.08 10.33
N ILE A 192 -20.88 9.15 11.27
CA ILE A 192 -22.26 9.55 10.99
C ILE A 192 -22.37 11.04 11.30
N GLU A 193 -22.67 11.83 10.28
CA GLU A 193 -23.00 13.25 10.40
C GLU A 193 -24.54 13.40 10.45
N THR A 194 -25.05 13.88 11.58
CA THR A 194 -26.48 14.15 11.75
C THR A 194 -26.87 15.45 11.08
N GLY A 195 -27.79 15.37 10.13
CA GLY A 195 -28.31 16.52 9.39
C GLY A 195 -29.70 16.93 9.84
N GLN A 196 -30.13 18.14 9.45
CA GLN A 196 -31.50 18.63 9.75
C GLN A 196 -32.59 17.87 8.99
N THR A 197 -32.28 17.37 7.80
CA THR A 197 -33.22 16.67 6.92
C THR A 197 -32.99 15.18 6.85
N HIS A 198 -31.75 14.75 6.88
CA HIS A 198 -31.31 13.37 6.79
C HIS A 198 -29.87 13.24 7.31
N ASP A 199 -29.52 12.07 7.76
CA ASP A 199 -28.16 11.75 8.19
C ASP A 199 -27.28 11.36 7.00
N LYS A 200 -25.96 11.48 7.18
CA LYS A 200 -24.94 11.05 6.23
C LYS A 200 -23.94 10.13 6.89
N ILE A 201 -23.46 9.14 6.14
CA ILE A 201 -22.25 8.40 6.49
C ILE A 201 -21.12 8.97 5.67
N VAL A 202 -20.08 9.48 6.33
CA VAL A 202 -18.89 10.08 5.71
C VAL A 202 -17.72 9.16 5.89
N VAL A 203 -17.15 8.67 4.80
CA VAL A 203 -16.00 7.78 4.78
C VAL A 203 -14.77 8.58 4.38
N THR A 204 -13.77 8.61 5.25
CA THR A 204 -12.52 9.38 5.07
C THR A 204 -11.31 8.50 4.82
N GLU A 205 -11.38 7.20 5.13
CA GLU A 205 -10.34 6.22 4.84
C GLU A 205 -11.00 4.91 4.40
N ILE A 206 -10.44 4.26 3.40
CA ILE A 206 -10.93 2.97 2.88
C ILE A 206 -9.87 1.89 3.11
N PRO A 207 -10.26 0.60 3.17
CA PRO A 207 -9.32 -0.50 3.34
C PRO A 207 -8.23 -0.52 2.26
N TYR A 208 -7.05 -0.99 2.65
CA TYR A 208 -5.91 -1.15 1.76
C TYR A 208 -6.24 -2.04 0.56
N ASN A 209 -5.74 -1.66 -0.61
CA ASN A 209 -6.01 -2.32 -1.90
C ASN A 209 -7.47 -2.26 -2.38
N VAL A 210 -8.30 -1.41 -1.81
CA VAL A 210 -9.64 -1.14 -2.29
C VAL A 210 -9.60 0.04 -3.26
N ASN A 211 -10.21 -0.15 -4.43
CA ASN A 211 -10.43 0.91 -5.41
C ASN A 211 -11.64 1.75 -4.99
N LYS A 212 -11.46 3.06 -4.81
CA LYS A 212 -12.53 3.95 -4.31
C LYS A 212 -13.71 4.04 -5.27
N ALA A 213 -13.46 4.20 -6.55
CA ALA A 213 -14.53 4.32 -7.56
C ALA A 213 -15.35 3.02 -7.66
N GLU A 214 -14.68 1.86 -7.67
CA GLU A 214 -15.35 0.56 -7.67
C GLU A 214 -16.15 0.32 -6.37
N LEU A 215 -15.66 0.78 -5.22
CA LEU A 215 -16.37 0.69 -3.96
C LEU A 215 -17.69 1.48 -4.01
N ILE A 216 -17.66 2.72 -4.48
CA ILE A 216 -18.85 3.58 -4.60
C ILE A 216 -19.85 2.95 -5.57
N LYS A 217 -19.38 2.45 -6.70
CA LYS A 217 -20.21 1.74 -7.68
C LYS A 217 -20.86 0.49 -7.07
N TYR A 218 -20.08 -0.31 -6.34
CA TYR A 218 -20.60 -1.51 -5.68
C TYR A 218 -21.69 -1.18 -4.64
N ILE A 219 -21.52 -0.09 -3.88
CA ILE A 219 -22.55 0.39 -2.95
C ILE A 219 -23.83 0.77 -3.72
N ALA A 220 -23.70 1.49 -4.84
CA ALA A 220 -24.85 1.84 -5.69
C ALA A 220 -25.56 0.61 -6.25
N ASP A 221 -24.81 -0.39 -6.69
CA ASP A 221 -25.36 -1.66 -7.20
C ASP A 221 -26.12 -2.41 -6.09
N LEU A 222 -25.58 -2.48 -4.87
CA LEU A 222 -26.27 -3.08 -3.72
C LEU A 222 -27.59 -2.38 -3.38
N VAL A 223 -27.67 -1.06 -3.56
CA VAL A 223 -28.91 -0.28 -3.36
C VAL A 223 -29.91 -0.58 -4.47
N ASN A 224 -29.48 -0.59 -5.72
CA ASN A 224 -30.32 -0.88 -6.88
C ASN A 224 -30.90 -2.31 -6.83
N ASP A 225 -30.09 -3.26 -6.39
CA ASP A 225 -30.49 -4.66 -6.20
C ASP A 225 -31.34 -4.91 -4.92
N LYS A 226 -31.64 -3.84 -4.16
CA LYS A 226 -32.38 -3.89 -2.89
C LYS A 226 -31.74 -4.80 -1.83
N ARG A 227 -30.44 -5.01 -1.91
CA ARG A 227 -29.66 -5.77 -0.92
C ARG A 227 -29.32 -4.93 0.30
N ILE A 228 -29.16 -3.62 0.12
CA ILE A 228 -29.05 -2.63 1.21
C ILE A 228 -30.15 -1.58 1.01
N GLU A 229 -30.95 -1.40 2.06
CA GLU A 229 -32.00 -0.38 2.11
C GLU A 229 -31.55 0.78 3.01
N GLY A 230 -32.18 1.95 2.81
CA GLY A 230 -31.96 3.12 3.64
C GLY A 230 -30.92 4.11 3.08
N ILE A 231 -30.30 3.82 1.96
CA ILE A 231 -29.39 4.74 1.24
C ILE A 231 -30.18 5.43 0.13
N SER A 232 -30.08 6.76 0.04
CA SER A 232 -30.65 7.55 -1.03
C SER A 232 -29.65 7.89 -2.13
N ASN A 233 -28.37 8.12 -1.78
CA ASN A 233 -27.32 8.44 -2.71
C ASN A 233 -25.95 8.08 -2.15
N ALA A 234 -24.94 7.93 -3.01
CA ALA A 234 -23.55 7.78 -2.64
C ALA A 234 -22.68 8.59 -3.61
N ASN A 235 -21.96 9.57 -3.11
CA ASN A 235 -21.16 10.50 -3.88
C ASN A 235 -19.70 10.48 -3.43
N ASP A 236 -18.81 10.71 -4.38
CA ASP A 236 -17.42 11.05 -4.12
C ASP A 236 -17.27 12.57 -4.03
N GLU A 237 -16.98 13.06 -2.84
CA GLU A 237 -16.68 14.46 -2.55
C GLU A 237 -15.19 14.66 -2.22
N SER A 238 -14.34 13.70 -2.59
CA SER A 238 -12.91 13.79 -2.35
C SER A 238 -12.29 14.93 -3.15
N ASP A 239 -11.36 15.63 -2.53
CA ASP A 239 -10.60 16.71 -3.13
C ASP A 239 -9.14 16.70 -2.66
N ARG A 240 -8.41 17.79 -2.88
CA ARG A 240 -7.00 17.94 -2.44
C ARG A 240 -6.81 17.94 -0.92
N ASP A 241 -7.87 18.18 -0.16
CA ASP A 241 -7.82 18.19 1.31
C ASP A 241 -8.00 16.78 1.89
N GLY A 242 -8.45 15.82 1.08
CA GLY A 242 -8.53 14.41 1.45
C GLY A 242 -9.67 13.64 0.82
N MET A 243 -9.73 12.36 1.17
CA MET A 243 -10.80 11.45 0.77
C MET A 243 -12.08 11.77 1.54
N ARG A 244 -13.19 11.86 0.82
CA ARG A 244 -14.51 12.05 1.38
C ARG A 244 -15.56 11.35 0.51
N ILE A 245 -16.03 10.20 0.92
CA ILE A 245 -17.16 9.51 0.33
C ILE A 245 -18.38 9.81 1.19
N VAL A 246 -19.44 10.33 0.61
CA VAL A 246 -20.67 10.70 1.33
C VAL A 246 -21.81 9.80 0.90
N ILE A 247 -22.38 9.08 1.87
CA ILE A 247 -23.53 8.20 1.69
C ILE A 247 -24.72 8.85 2.39
N ASP A 248 -25.67 9.35 1.60
CA ASP A 248 -26.87 9.98 2.11
C ASP A 248 -27.89 8.93 2.56
N ILE A 249 -28.40 9.08 3.77
CA ILE A 249 -29.35 8.15 4.39
C ILE A 249 -30.78 8.68 4.23
N LYS A 250 -31.73 7.80 3.88
CA LYS A 250 -33.14 8.15 3.80
C LYS A 250 -33.66 8.61 5.17
N ARG A 251 -34.63 9.53 5.20
CA ARG A 251 -35.18 10.14 6.43
C ARG A 251 -35.72 9.13 7.43
N ASP A 252 -36.27 8.02 6.97
CA ASP A 252 -36.90 6.95 7.74
C ASP A 252 -35.93 5.81 8.08
N ALA A 253 -34.67 5.92 7.69
CA ALA A 253 -33.65 4.91 7.94
C ALA A 253 -32.71 5.30 9.09
N ASN A 254 -32.18 4.28 9.75
CA ASN A 254 -31.19 4.44 10.81
C ASN A 254 -29.77 4.31 10.24
N ALA A 255 -29.00 5.39 10.30
CA ALA A 255 -27.65 5.44 9.77
C ALA A 255 -26.71 4.40 10.37
N SER A 256 -26.79 4.13 11.68
CA SER A 256 -25.97 3.12 12.35
C SER A 256 -26.27 1.70 11.86
N VAL A 257 -27.54 1.40 11.58
CA VAL A 257 -27.95 0.10 11.03
C VAL A 257 -27.41 -0.06 9.60
N VAL A 258 -27.50 1.00 8.78
CA VAL A 258 -26.96 1.00 7.41
C VAL A 258 -25.45 0.82 7.43
N LEU A 259 -24.72 1.56 8.28
CA LEU A 259 -23.28 1.44 8.42
C LEU A 259 -22.85 0.02 8.82
N ASN A 260 -23.57 -0.59 9.76
CA ASN A 260 -23.32 -1.98 10.16
C ASN A 260 -23.55 -3.00 9.04
N LYS A 261 -24.49 -2.72 8.13
CA LYS A 261 -24.69 -3.55 6.93
C LYS A 261 -23.58 -3.37 5.92
N LEU A 262 -23.08 -2.15 5.76
CA LEU A 262 -21.94 -1.86 4.87
C LEU A 262 -20.63 -2.51 5.35
N TYR A 263 -20.48 -2.75 6.65
CA TYR A 263 -19.32 -3.44 7.23
C TYR A 263 -19.34 -4.97 7.08
N LYS A 264 -20.45 -5.56 6.64
CA LYS A 264 -20.62 -7.00 6.38
C LYS A 264 -20.29 -7.37 4.94
#